data_448ea5824dcd00862a0e470cb1fe7218
#
_entry.id   448ea5824dcd00862a0e470cb1fe7218
#
_cell.length_a   1.000
_cell.length_b   1.000
_cell.length_c   1.000
_cell.angle_alpha   90.00
_cell.angle_beta   90.00
_cell.angle_gamma   90.00
#
_symmetry.space_group_name_H-M   'P 1'
#
loop_
_entity.id
_entity.type
_entity.pdbx_description
1 polymer ?
#
loop_
_entity_poly.entity_id
_entity_poly.type
_entity_poly.pdbx_seq_one_letter_code
_entity_poly.pdbx_strand_id
1 'polypeptide(L)'
;MKNPLKLLLRRISLMRRRSDVPHGITPLTRLQCATVLIDAEEQDAEATAGAAKQFFGYHGIKLKLLSPGKGDCNIIGGLRKSYRGEPFPAGEAELFVSLLDREDNFLSDNEAVHSRAVFKVGRREISGRVYDMVILPPDGEKASQSAVFAAFKEYISKIR
;
A
#
# COMPACT_ATOMS: atom_id res chain seq x y z
N MET A 1 -23.56 -2.93 14.23
CA MET A 1 -24.26 -2.50 13.00
C MET A 1 -23.39 -1.56 12.17
N LYS A 2 -23.20 -1.89 10.90
CA LYS A 2 -22.44 -1.00 10.00
C LYS A 2 -23.34 0.21 9.66
N ASN A 3 -22.84 1.42 9.91
CA ASN A 3 -23.56 2.64 9.58
C ASN A 3 -23.73 2.77 8.07
N PRO A 4 -24.97 2.79 7.51
CA PRO A 4 -25.21 2.81 6.07
C PRO A 4 -24.68 4.09 5.41
N LEU A 5 -24.70 5.23 6.12
CA LEU A 5 -24.13 6.47 5.61
C LEU A 5 -22.61 6.38 5.45
N LYS A 6 -21.93 5.76 6.42
CA LYS A 6 -20.47 5.53 6.34
C LYS A 6 -20.11 4.63 5.16
N LEU A 7 -20.90 3.58 4.93
CA LEU A 7 -20.69 2.69 3.77
C LEU A 7 -20.90 3.41 2.44
N LEU A 8 -21.92 4.25 2.35
CA LEU A 8 -22.17 5.05 1.16
C LEU A 8 -21.03 6.04 0.88
N LEU A 9 -20.56 6.75 1.89
CA LEU A 9 -19.45 7.69 1.77
C LEU A 9 -18.15 6.98 1.36
N ARG A 10 -17.89 5.80 1.90
CA ARG A 10 -16.76 4.96 1.49
C ARG A 10 -16.84 4.56 0.02
N ARG A 11 -18.01 4.13 -0.43
CA ARG A 11 -18.25 3.77 -1.82
C ARG A 11 -18.01 4.96 -2.76
N ILE A 12 -18.53 6.12 -2.41
CA ILE A 12 -18.31 7.35 -3.18
C ILE A 12 -16.84 7.74 -3.21
N SER A 13 -16.13 7.62 -2.08
CA SER A 13 -14.69 7.89 -2.01
C SER A 13 -13.90 6.98 -2.95
N LEU A 14 -14.21 5.69 -2.98
CA LEU A 14 -13.55 4.74 -3.87
C LEU A 14 -13.86 4.97 -5.35
N MET A 15 -15.02 5.53 -5.67
CA MET A 15 -15.42 5.79 -7.05
C MET A 15 -14.93 7.13 -7.61
N ARG A 16 -14.64 8.11 -6.76
CA ARG A 16 -14.44 9.50 -7.18
C ARG A 16 -13.11 9.81 -7.83
N ARG A 17 -12.08 9.01 -7.62
CA ARG A 17 -10.77 9.26 -8.21
C ARG A 17 -10.13 7.95 -8.65
N ARG A 18 -10.07 7.77 -9.94
CA ARG A 18 -9.15 6.81 -10.54
C ARG A 18 -7.81 7.51 -10.71
N SER A 19 -6.73 6.77 -10.55
CA SER A 19 -5.42 7.28 -10.90
C SER A 19 -5.41 7.62 -12.40
N ASP A 20 -5.13 8.88 -12.73
CA ASP A 20 -4.93 9.31 -14.13
C ASP A 20 -3.57 8.83 -14.67
N VAL A 21 -2.77 8.23 -13.82
CA VAL A 21 -1.47 7.70 -14.18
C VAL A 21 -1.62 6.23 -14.55
N PRO A 22 -1.22 5.83 -15.78
CA PRO A 22 -1.14 4.42 -16.12
C PRO A 22 -0.22 3.67 -15.14
N HIS A 23 -0.64 2.52 -14.65
CA HIS A 23 0.15 1.71 -13.76
C HIS A 23 0.23 0.26 -14.24
N GLY A 24 1.31 -0.41 -13.89
CA GLY A 24 1.58 -1.79 -14.25
C GLY A 24 2.87 -2.28 -13.61
N ILE A 25 3.18 -3.54 -13.78
CA ILE A 25 4.41 -4.13 -13.25
C ILE A 25 5.62 -3.36 -13.81
N THR A 26 6.41 -2.80 -12.92
CA THR A 26 7.54 -1.93 -13.26
C THR A 26 8.83 -2.47 -12.64
N PRO A 27 9.92 -2.57 -13.40
CA PRO A 27 11.21 -2.98 -12.85
C PRO A 27 11.71 -2.05 -11.76
N LEU A 28 12.36 -2.62 -10.75
CA LEU A 28 12.92 -1.89 -9.62
C LEU A 28 13.85 -0.74 -10.05
N THR A 29 14.62 -0.95 -11.13
CA THR A 29 15.55 0.03 -11.68
C THR A 29 14.90 1.30 -12.24
N ARG A 30 13.60 1.26 -12.51
CA ARG A 30 12.82 2.41 -12.99
C ARG A 30 12.10 3.17 -11.87
N LEU A 31 12.09 2.63 -10.67
CA LEU A 31 11.41 3.24 -9.52
C LEU A 31 12.33 4.24 -8.82
N GLN A 32 11.79 5.39 -8.47
CA GLN A 32 12.50 6.49 -7.81
C GLN A 32 12.07 6.69 -6.37
N CYS A 33 10.83 6.35 -6.07
CA CYS A 33 10.26 6.49 -4.74
C CYS A 33 9.25 5.37 -4.45
N ALA A 34 8.97 5.16 -3.18
CA ALA A 34 8.03 4.14 -2.72
C ALA A 34 7.26 4.61 -1.50
N THR A 35 5.98 4.28 -1.46
CA THR A 35 5.14 4.38 -0.28
C THR A 35 4.77 2.97 0.19
N VAL A 36 5.11 2.65 1.43
CA VAL A 36 4.80 1.36 2.05
C VAL A 36 3.87 1.57 3.22
N LEU A 37 2.71 0.92 3.17
CA LEU A 37 1.69 0.95 4.21
C LEU A 37 1.82 -0.30 5.08
N ILE A 38 2.18 -0.12 6.35
CA ILE A 38 2.44 -1.18 7.31
C ILE A 38 1.31 -1.26 8.33
N ASP A 39 0.97 -2.47 8.75
CA ASP A 39 0.05 -2.70 9.86
C ASP A 39 0.79 -2.58 11.20
N ALA A 40 0.54 -1.46 11.90
CA ALA A 40 1.12 -1.21 13.21
C ALA A 40 0.65 -2.17 14.30
N GLU A 41 -0.46 -2.88 14.10
CA GLU A 41 -1.02 -3.82 15.07
C GLU A 41 -0.40 -5.22 14.99
N GLU A 42 0.27 -5.56 13.89
CA GLU A 42 1.01 -6.82 13.81
C GLU A 42 2.32 -6.75 14.63
N GLN A 43 2.67 -7.85 15.27
CA GLN A 43 3.84 -7.94 16.15
C GLN A 43 5.17 -7.65 15.45
N ASP A 44 5.26 -7.93 14.17
CA ASP A 44 6.45 -7.77 13.35
C ASP A 44 6.51 -6.41 12.63
N ALA A 45 5.72 -5.43 13.04
CA ALA A 45 5.67 -4.10 12.42
C ALA A 45 7.03 -3.40 12.37
N GLU A 46 7.77 -3.41 13.48
CA GLU A 46 9.11 -2.80 13.54
C GLU A 46 10.12 -3.53 12.64
N ALA A 47 10.11 -4.84 12.65
CA ALA A 47 11.00 -5.65 11.81
C ALA A 47 10.70 -5.40 10.32
N THR A 48 9.43 -5.32 9.95
CA THR A 48 9.00 -5.00 8.59
C THR A 48 9.40 -3.59 8.18
N ALA A 49 9.24 -2.61 9.06
CA ALA A 49 9.67 -1.23 8.83
C ALA A 49 11.19 -1.16 8.59
N GLY A 50 11.98 -1.85 9.42
CA GLY A 50 13.43 -1.95 9.27
C GLY A 50 13.84 -2.59 7.94
N ALA A 51 13.19 -3.68 7.57
CA ALA A 51 13.43 -4.37 6.29
C ALA A 51 13.12 -3.47 5.08
N ALA A 52 12.03 -2.71 5.13
CA ALA A 52 11.68 -1.77 4.08
C ALA A 52 12.71 -0.64 3.95
N LYS A 53 13.12 -0.05 5.06
CA LYS A 53 14.14 1.00 5.07
C LYS A 53 15.46 0.50 4.48
N GLN A 54 15.89 -0.69 4.88
CA GLN A 54 17.11 -1.29 4.38
C GLN A 54 17.05 -1.58 2.89
N PHE A 55 15.97 -2.21 2.43
CA PHE A 55 15.80 -2.59 1.03
C PHE A 55 15.76 -1.37 0.10
N PHE A 56 14.89 -0.42 0.38
CA PHE A 56 14.76 0.77 -0.48
C PHE A 56 15.98 1.68 -0.38
N GLY A 57 16.59 1.79 0.79
CA GLY A 57 17.84 2.52 0.98
C GLY A 57 18.99 1.92 0.16
N TYR A 58 19.10 0.62 0.13
CA TYR A 58 20.11 -0.08 -0.69
C TYR A 58 19.96 0.20 -2.18
N HIS A 59 18.71 0.31 -2.66
CA HIS A 59 18.42 0.61 -4.07
C HIS A 59 18.35 2.11 -4.39
N GLY A 60 18.61 2.98 -3.42
CA GLY A 60 18.55 4.43 -3.63
C GLY A 60 17.14 4.98 -3.88
N ILE A 61 16.12 4.26 -3.45
CA ILE A 61 14.70 4.62 -3.61
C ILE A 61 14.25 5.40 -2.37
N LYS A 62 13.69 6.59 -2.59
CA LYS A 62 13.09 7.39 -1.50
C LYS A 62 11.90 6.66 -0.91
N LEU A 63 11.87 6.49 0.40
CA LEU A 63 10.80 5.74 1.09
C LEU A 63 9.92 6.66 1.93
N LYS A 64 8.61 6.55 1.74
CA LYS A 64 7.60 7.02 2.66
C LYS A 64 6.98 5.79 3.34
N LEU A 65 7.18 5.67 4.64
CA LEU A 65 6.67 4.58 5.46
C LEU A 65 5.45 5.07 6.25
N LEU A 66 4.30 4.47 6.01
CA LEU A 66 3.05 4.81 6.70
C LEU A 66 2.64 3.65 7.60
N SER A 67 2.48 3.94 8.88
CA SER A 67 2.06 2.98 9.91
C SER A 67 0.96 3.60 10.75
N PRO A 68 -0.24 3.83 10.16
CA PRO A 68 -1.27 4.64 10.79
C PRO A 68 -1.96 3.92 11.94
N GLY A 69 -2.20 4.68 13.02
CA GLY A 69 -3.09 4.31 14.10
C GLY A 69 -4.52 4.86 13.87
N LYS A 70 -5.41 4.61 14.83
CA LYS A 70 -6.81 5.08 14.77
C LYS A 70 -6.93 6.59 14.67
N GLY A 71 -6.05 7.33 15.36
CA GLY A 71 -6.01 8.79 15.35
C GLY A 71 -5.59 9.41 14.01
N ASP A 72 -5.00 8.63 13.15
CA ASP A 72 -4.48 9.07 11.85
C ASP A 72 -5.52 8.93 10.73
N CYS A 73 -6.70 8.40 11.05
CA CYS A 73 -7.81 8.19 10.13
C CYS A 73 -8.90 9.25 10.29
N ASN A 74 -9.57 9.55 9.17
CA ASN A 74 -10.74 10.42 9.16
C ASN A 74 -12.01 9.64 9.54
N ILE A 75 -13.18 10.33 9.55
CA ILE A 75 -14.47 9.76 9.96
C ILE A 75 -14.86 8.51 9.14
N ILE A 76 -14.52 8.46 7.86
CA ILE A 76 -14.86 7.33 6.99
C ILE A 76 -13.84 6.19 7.07
N GLY A 77 -12.69 6.42 7.72
CA GLY A 77 -11.63 5.43 7.92
C GLY A 77 -10.48 5.50 6.91
N GLY A 78 -10.42 6.55 6.07
CA GLY A 78 -9.26 6.85 5.23
C GLY A 78 -8.18 7.62 5.98
N LEU A 79 -6.98 7.72 5.45
CA LEU A 79 -5.91 8.50 6.06
C LEU A 79 -6.22 9.99 6.06
N ARG A 80 -5.90 10.64 7.17
CA ARG A 80 -5.89 12.10 7.23
C ARG A 80 -4.76 12.64 6.37
N LYS A 81 -5.04 13.73 5.66
CA LYS A 81 -4.03 14.42 4.84
C LYS A 81 -2.83 14.87 5.67
N SER A 82 -3.07 15.32 6.91
CA SER A 82 -2.00 15.73 7.83
C SER A 82 -1.03 14.60 8.18
N TYR A 83 -1.51 13.36 8.26
CA TYR A 83 -0.67 12.20 8.50
C TYR A 83 0.08 11.77 7.24
N ARG A 84 -0.60 11.75 6.10
CA ARG A 84 0.00 11.34 4.83
C ARG A 84 1.16 12.23 4.41
N GLY A 85 1.09 13.52 4.72
CA GLY A 85 2.10 14.51 4.34
C GLY A 85 2.07 14.85 2.86
N GLU A 86 3.14 15.48 2.38
CA GLU A 86 3.28 15.89 0.99
C GLU A 86 3.50 14.70 0.06
N PRO A 87 2.88 14.69 -1.13
CA PRO A 87 3.13 13.68 -2.14
C PRO A 87 4.56 13.79 -2.68
N PHE A 88 5.07 12.70 -3.26
CA PHE A 88 6.31 12.76 -4.02
C PHE A 88 6.17 13.71 -5.23
N PRO A 89 7.30 14.30 -5.70
CA PRO A 89 7.27 15.19 -6.85
C PRO A 89 6.61 14.54 -8.07
N ALA A 90 5.84 15.33 -8.82
CA ALA A 90 5.25 14.89 -10.07
C ALA A 90 6.34 14.47 -11.07
N GLY A 91 6.12 13.34 -11.75
CA GLY A 91 7.07 12.76 -12.72
C GLY A 91 8.05 11.75 -12.12
N GLU A 92 8.16 11.64 -10.81
CA GLU A 92 8.89 10.53 -10.19
C GLU A 92 8.07 9.23 -10.24
N ALA A 93 8.71 8.14 -10.66
CA ALA A 93 8.07 6.83 -10.70
C ALA A 93 7.95 6.27 -9.28
N GLU A 94 6.72 6.14 -8.80
CA GLU A 94 6.38 5.69 -7.45
C GLU A 94 5.90 4.25 -7.44
N LEU A 95 6.36 3.50 -6.45
CA LEU A 95 5.81 2.21 -6.05
C LEU A 95 4.89 2.40 -4.85
N PHE A 96 3.73 1.77 -4.88
CA PHE A 96 2.85 1.66 -3.71
C PHE A 96 2.77 0.20 -3.25
N VAL A 97 3.04 -0.04 -1.99
CA VAL A 97 2.91 -1.37 -1.36
C VAL A 97 2.01 -1.27 -0.14
N SER A 98 0.93 -2.03 -0.13
CA SER A 98 0.10 -2.19 1.07
C SER A 98 0.32 -3.56 1.70
N LEU A 99 0.72 -3.57 2.96
CA LEU A 99 0.87 -4.77 3.78
C LEU A 99 -0.30 -4.96 4.76
N LEU A 100 -1.37 -4.15 4.64
CA LEU A 100 -2.57 -4.31 5.45
C LEU A 100 -3.39 -5.51 4.97
N ASP A 101 -3.80 -6.33 5.95
CA ASP A 101 -4.76 -7.42 5.76
C ASP A 101 -5.66 -7.49 6.99
N ARG A 102 -6.58 -6.55 7.06
CA ARG A 102 -7.55 -6.41 8.15
C ARG A 102 -8.95 -6.78 7.67
N GLU A 103 -9.82 -7.10 8.58
CA GLU A 103 -11.25 -7.31 8.28
C GLU A 103 -11.88 -6.07 7.62
N ASP A 104 -11.55 -4.87 8.09
CA ASP A 104 -11.89 -3.61 7.46
C ASP A 104 -10.68 -3.07 6.68
N ASN A 105 -10.61 -3.36 5.39
CA ASN A 105 -9.52 -2.94 4.51
C ASN A 105 -9.78 -1.61 3.80
N PHE A 106 -10.78 -0.84 4.20
CA PHE A 106 -11.11 0.43 3.54
C PHE A 106 -9.90 1.36 3.44
N LEU A 107 -9.09 1.46 4.49
CA LEU A 107 -7.88 2.29 4.50
C LEU A 107 -6.93 1.89 3.36
N SER A 108 -6.58 0.61 3.28
CA SER A 108 -5.70 0.08 2.25
C SER A 108 -6.28 0.29 0.85
N ASP A 109 -7.54 -0.06 0.67
CA ASP A 109 -8.22 0.05 -0.63
C ASP A 109 -8.31 1.50 -1.09
N ASN A 110 -8.64 2.42 -0.19
CA ASN A 110 -8.73 3.84 -0.48
C ASN A 110 -7.37 4.44 -0.86
N GLU A 111 -6.32 4.10 -0.14
CA GLU A 111 -4.97 4.55 -0.47
C GLU A 111 -4.48 3.99 -1.82
N ALA A 112 -4.75 2.72 -2.08
CA ALA A 112 -4.39 2.09 -3.35
C ALA A 112 -5.11 2.72 -4.56
N VAL A 113 -6.42 2.96 -4.43
CA VAL A 113 -7.23 3.56 -5.51
C VAL A 113 -6.78 4.98 -5.82
N HIS A 114 -6.47 5.79 -4.80
CA HIS A 114 -6.09 7.19 -4.96
C HIS A 114 -4.59 7.41 -5.19
N SER A 115 -3.77 6.38 -5.06
CA SER A 115 -2.33 6.47 -5.30
C SER A 115 -2.03 6.78 -6.77
N ARG A 116 -1.06 7.67 -7.00
CA ARG A 116 -0.52 7.96 -8.33
C ARG A 116 0.66 7.05 -8.70
N ALA A 117 0.91 6.02 -7.92
CA ALA A 117 1.99 5.09 -8.17
C ALA A 117 1.85 4.41 -9.54
N VAL A 118 2.97 4.22 -10.20
CA VAL A 118 3.04 3.51 -11.48
C VAL A 118 3.05 1.99 -11.32
N PHE A 119 3.32 1.51 -10.13
CA PHE A 119 3.27 0.09 -9.76
C PHE A 119 2.63 -0.04 -8.38
N LYS A 120 1.59 -0.86 -8.29
CA LYS A 120 0.83 -1.06 -7.05
C LYS A 120 0.83 -2.52 -6.64
N VAL A 121 1.26 -2.76 -5.42
CA VAL A 121 1.37 -4.10 -4.83
C VAL A 121 0.49 -4.19 -3.60
N GLY A 122 -0.29 -5.24 -3.51
CA GLY A 122 -1.16 -5.49 -2.37
C GLY A 122 -0.97 -6.87 -1.77
N ARG A 123 -1.56 -7.06 -0.61
CA ARG A 123 -1.60 -8.33 0.12
C ARG A 123 -2.95 -9.04 -0.07
N ARG A 124 -3.89 -8.36 -0.67
CA ARG A 124 -5.25 -8.81 -0.89
C ARG A 124 -5.80 -8.29 -2.21
N GLU A 125 -6.51 -9.11 -2.96
CA GLU A 125 -7.21 -8.66 -4.14
C GLU A 125 -8.37 -7.72 -3.83
N ILE A 126 -8.50 -6.68 -4.64
CA ILE A 126 -9.68 -5.82 -4.69
C ILE A 126 -10.19 -5.73 -6.13
N SER A 127 -11.50 -5.59 -6.28
CA SER A 127 -12.12 -5.46 -7.60
C SER A 127 -11.63 -4.20 -8.34
N GLY A 128 -11.57 -4.26 -9.67
CA GLY A 128 -11.21 -3.13 -10.51
C GLY A 128 -9.74 -3.05 -10.91
N ARG A 129 -8.97 -4.10 -10.72
CA ARG A 129 -7.54 -4.18 -11.09
C ARG A 129 -6.71 -3.03 -10.52
N VAL A 130 -6.92 -2.73 -9.25
CA VAL A 130 -6.20 -1.66 -8.56
C VAL A 130 -4.74 -2.05 -8.32
N TYR A 131 -4.50 -3.28 -7.87
CA TYR A 131 -3.15 -3.80 -7.70
C TYR A 131 -2.65 -4.48 -8.99
N ASP A 132 -1.41 -4.20 -9.34
CA ASP A 132 -0.71 -4.87 -10.44
C ASP A 132 -0.11 -6.20 -10.03
N MET A 133 0.18 -6.34 -8.74
CA MET A 133 0.67 -7.57 -8.11
C MET A 133 -0.01 -7.76 -6.76
N VAL A 134 -0.47 -8.97 -6.49
CA VAL A 134 -1.01 -9.36 -5.19
C VAL A 134 -0.20 -10.54 -4.67
N ILE A 135 0.31 -10.41 -3.47
CA ILE A 135 1.10 -11.46 -2.82
C ILE A 135 0.20 -12.20 -1.84
N LEU A 136 -0.17 -13.41 -2.20
CA LEU A 136 -1.03 -14.27 -1.40
C LEU A 136 -0.19 -15.35 -0.72
N PRO A 137 -0.50 -15.70 0.54
CA PRO A 137 0.10 -16.84 1.19
C PRO A 137 -0.37 -18.14 0.52
N PRO A 138 0.33 -19.27 0.73
CA PRO A 138 -0.17 -20.58 0.34
C PRO A 138 -1.56 -20.84 0.94
N ASP A 139 -2.36 -21.66 0.27
CA ASP A 139 -3.74 -21.95 0.65
C ASP A 139 -3.88 -22.32 2.13
N GLY A 140 -4.79 -21.60 2.82
CA GLY A 140 -5.12 -21.85 4.22
C GLY A 140 -4.11 -21.31 5.25
N GLU A 141 -3.01 -20.70 4.84
CA GLU A 141 -2.03 -20.13 5.74
C GLU A 141 -2.22 -18.62 5.90
N LYS A 142 -1.97 -18.11 7.12
CA LYS A 142 -1.81 -16.68 7.37
C LYS A 142 -0.32 -16.35 7.34
N ALA A 143 0.08 -15.47 6.43
CA ALA A 143 1.44 -14.95 6.41
C ALA A 143 1.51 -13.66 7.24
N SER A 144 2.62 -13.45 7.93
CA SER A 144 2.94 -12.16 8.55
C SER A 144 3.27 -11.13 7.47
N GLN A 145 3.15 -9.85 7.80
CA GLN A 145 3.58 -8.79 6.86
C GLN A 145 5.07 -8.85 6.53
N SER A 146 5.91 -9.29 7.46
CA SER A 146 7.33 -9.54 7.19
C SER A 146 7.54 -10.62 6.13
N ALA A 147 6.80 -11.72 6.20
CA ALA A 147 6.87 -12.79 5.22
C ALA A 147 6.37 -12.32 3.84
N VAL A 148 5.29 -11.55 3.80
CA VAL A 148 4.77 -10.95 2.56
C VAL A 148 5.78 -9.98 1.95
N PHE A 149 6.40 -9.14 2.78
CA PHE A 149 7.42 -8.22 2.30
C PHE A 149 8.68 -8.94 1.80
N ALA A 150 9.09 -10.03 2.45
CA ALA A 150 10.19 -10.87 1.99
C ALA A 150 9.89 -11.48 0.59
N ALA A 151 8.67 -11.98 0.40
CA ALA A 151 8.23 -12.47 -0.90
C ALA A 151 8.19 -11.34 -1.96
N PHE A 152 7.70 -10.17 -1.59
CA PHE A 152 7.74 -8.99 -2.46
C PHE A 152 9.15 -8.66 -2.93
N LYS A 153 10.12 -8.61 -2.03
CA LYS A 153 11.53 -8.34 -2.39
C LYS A 153 12.07 -9.36 -3.39
N GLU A 154 11.75 -10.63 -3.18
CA GLU A 154 12.15 -11.70 -4.08
C GLU A 154 11.54 -11.52 -5.48
N TYR A 155 10.24 -11.25 -5.57
CA TYR A 155 9.56 -11.07 -6.86
C TYR A 155 10.02 -9.82 -7.60
N ILE A 156 10.09 -8.67 -6.94
CA ILE A 156 10.47 -7.42 -7.59
C ILE A 156 11.92 -7.46 -8.10
N SER A 157 12.79 -8.17 -7.41
CA SER A 157 14.18 -8.33 -7.82
C SER A 157 14.36 -9.16 -9.09
N LYS A 158 13.36 -9.94 -9.46
CA LYS A 158 13.36 -10.77 -10.68
C LYS A 158 12.73 -10.05 -11.88
N ILE A 159 12.06 -8.96 -11.70
CA ILE A 159 11.44 -8.17 -12.77
C ILE A 159 12.53 -7.35 -13.47
N ARG A 160 12.65 -7.55 -14.80
CA ARG A 160 13.63 -6.87 -15.66
C ARG A 160 12.95 -5.95 -16.66
#